data_d088460935a2702c669855e64dcc7ee2
#
_entry.id   d088460935a2702c669855e64dcc7ee2
#
_cell.length_a   1.000
_cell.length_b   1.000
_cell.length_c   1.000
_cell.angle_alpha   90.00
_cell.angle_beta   90.00
_cell.angle_gamma   90.00
#
_symmetry.space_group_name_H-M   'P 1'
#
loop_
_entity.id
_entity.type
_entity.pdbx_description
1 polymer ?
#
loop_
_entity_poly.entity_id
_entity_poly.type
_entity_poly.pdbx_seq_one_letter_code
_entity_poly.pdbx_strand_id
1 'polypeptide(L)'
;MLCASIAAQAQMKWNQQYQTYIDQYKDLAIEQMLKYRIPASITLAQGLFESGAGKSDLSTRGNNHFGIKCHGWTGRTMNKDDDAANECFRAYDNPRQSYEDHSKFLARNTRYARLFQLKPTDYRGWANGLKACGYATNPHYAKKLIDLIDLYKLWQYDKAHSYDRFMAQRAGNDRPADTNAGLHPIHIFNKNYYSVAREGDTFKSIAK
;
A
#
# COMPACT_ATOMS: atom_id res chain seq x y z
N MET A 1 15.94 -31.03 -35.47
CA MET A 1 15.35 -31.11 -34.13
C MET A 1 15.65 -29.82 -33.40
N LEU A 2 14.67 -28.90 -33.27
CA LEU A 2 14.82 -27.69 -32.43
C LEU A 2 14.44 -28.11 -31.01
N CYS A 3 15.43 -28.13 -30.10
CA CYS A 3 15.18 -28.22 -28.68
C CYS A 3 14.73 -26.81 -28.20
N ALA A 4 13.44 -26.61 -28.02
CA ALA A 4 12.91 -25.45 -27.32
C ALA A 4 13.21 -25.63 -25.84
N SER A 5 14.24 -24.96 -25.35
CA SER A 5 14.49 -24.81 -23.90
C SER A 5 13.38 -23.99 -23.29
N ILE A 6 12.44 -24.65 -22.64
CA ILE A 6 11.44 -24.00 -21.79
C ILE A 6 12.20 -23.51 -20.56
N ALA A 7 12.55 -22.23 -20.53
CA ALA A 7 13.06 -21.59 -19.32
C ALA A 7 11.93 -21.65 -18.29
N ALA A 8 12.04 -22.55 -17.33
CA ALA A 8 11.14 -22.62 -16.19
C ALA A 8 11.29 -21.33 -15.38
N GLN A 9 10.38 -20.38 -15.58
CA GLN A 9 10.31 -19.20 -14.72
C GLN A 9 9.96 -19.69 -13.31
N ALA A 10 10.85 -19.45 -12.35
CA ALA A 10 10.62 -19.79 -10.96
C ALA A 10 9.32 -19.09 -10.49
N GLN A 11 8.31 -19.90 -10.21
CA GLN A 11 7.04 -19.41 -9.68
C GLN A 11 7.27 -18.80 -8.29
N MET A 12 6.75 -17.60 -8.07
CA MET A 12 6.83 -16.92 -6.76
C MET A 12 6.17 -17.81 -5.70
N LYS A 13 6.89 -18.05 -4.61
CA LYS A 13 6.38 -18.84 -3.48
C LYS A 13 5.90 -17.93 -2.36
N TRP A 14 4.83 -18.35 -1.69
CA TRP A 14 4.34 -17.69 -0.49
C TRP A 14 5.41 -17.66 0.59
N ASN A 15 5.53 -16.55 1.33
CA ASN A 15 6.39 -16.45 2.51
C ASN A 15 5.74 -15.59 3.60
N GLN A 16 6.08 -15.88 4.84
CA GLN A 16 5.52 -15.23 6.03
C GLN A 16 5.87 -13.75 6.11
N GLN A 17 7.07 -13.35 5.69
CA GLN A 17 7.50 -11.95 5.76
C GLN A 17 6.60 -11.05 4.89
N TYR A 18 6.23 -11.52 3.70
CA TYR A 18 5.33 -10.81 2.81
C TYR A 18 3.92 -10.71 3.40
N GLN A 19 3.43 -11.80 4.00
CA GLN A 19 2.13 -11.78 4.68
C GLN A 19 2.13 -10.79 5.84
N THR A 20 3.19 -10.76 6.65
CA THR A 20 3.34 -9.81 7.76
C THR A 20 3.30 -8.35 7.27
N TYR A 21 3.98 -8.04 6.17
CA TYR A 21 3.93 -6.72 5.57
C TYR A 21 2.51 -6.36 5.12
N ILE A 22 1.82 -7.28 4.44
CA ILE A 22 0.43 -7.09 3.99
C ILE A 22 -0.47 -6.79 5.19
N ASP A 23 -0.38 -7.60 6.25
CA ASP A 23 -1.21 -7.45 7.45
C ASP A 23 -0.98 -6.10 8.14
N GLN A 24 0.26 -5.61 8.11
CA GLN A 24 0.62 -4.33 8.69
C GLN A 24 0.12 -3.13 7.89
N TYR A 25 0.09 -3.22 6.55
CA TYR A 25 -0.11 -2.05 5.69
C TYR A 25 -1.38 -2.08 4.84
N LYS A 26 -2.17 -3.18 4.88
CA LYS A 26 -3.40 -3.30 4.09
C LYS A 26 -4.39 -2.15 4.33
N ASP A 27 -4.51 -1.70 5.57
CA ASP A 27 -5.44 -0.63 5.93
C ASP A 27 -5.01 0.73 5.35
N LEU A 28 -3.70 1.01 5.36
CA LEU A 28 -3.18 2.19 4.68
C LEU A 28 -3.46 2.15 3.18
N ALA A 29 -3.25 1.00 2.55
CA ALA A 29 -3.51 0.85 1.12
C ALA A 29 -5.00 1.04 0.78
N ILE A 30 -5.91 0.50 1.60
CA ILE A 30 -7.36 0.71 1.44
C ILE A 30 -7.71 2.20 1.62
N GLU A 31 -7.16 2.87 2.64
CA GLU A 31 -7.36 4.31 2.84
C GLU A 31 -6.93 5.11 1.60
N GLN A 32 -5.75 4.80 1.05
CA GLN A 32 -5.27 5.47 -0.15
C GLN A 32 -6.16 5.20 -1.37
N MET A 33 -6.67 3.97 -1.52
CA MET A 33 -7.62 3.64 -2.58
C MET A 33 -8.90 4.47 -2.48
N LEU A 34 -9.48 4.57 -1.30
CA LEU A 34 -10.71 5.31 -1.07
C LEU A 34 -10.52 6.82 -1.32
N LYS A 35 -9.33 7.35 -1.03
CA LYS A 35 -8.99 8.76 -1.19
C LYS A 35 -8.56 9.13 -2.62
N TYR A 36 -7.76 8.28 -3.27
CA TYR A 36 -7.10 8.57 -4.55
C TYR A 36 -7.54 7.66 -5.70
N ARG A 37 -8.39 6.66 -5.46
CA ARG A 37 -8.88 5.70 -6.47
C ARG A 37 -7.80 4.81 -7.08
N ILE A 38 -6.67 4.64 -6.43
CA ILE A 38 -5.62 3.68 -6.81
C ILE A 38 -5.96 2.36 -6.13
N PRO A 39 -6.00 1.20 -6.84
CA PRO A 39 -6.31 -0.09 -6.21
C PRO A 39 -5.43 -0.34 -4.98
N ALA A 40 -6.03 -0.77 -3.87
CA ALA A 40 -5.29 -1.14 -2.66
C ALA A 40 -4.30 -2.28 -2.93
N SER A 41 -4.69 -3.22 -3.79
CA SER A 41 -3.85 -4.32 -4.25
C SER A 41 -2.59 -3.84 -4.97
N ILE A 42 -2.71 -2.83 -5.83
CA ILE A 42 -1.57 -2.21 -6.54
C ILE A 42 -0.64 -1.53 -5.55
N THR A 43 -1.19 -0.70 -4.65
CA THR A 43 -0.39 0.00 -3.62
C THR A 43 0.38 -0.99 -2.74
N LEU A 44 -0.28 -2.07 -2.28
CA LEU A 44 0.36 -3.13 -1.50
C LEU A 44 1.44 -3.88 -2.27
N ALA A 45 1.16 -4.28 -3.51
CA ALA A 45 2.12 -5.01 -4.34
C ALA A 45 3.36 -4.15 -4.64
N GLN A 46 3.18 -2.85 -4.93
CA GLN A 46 4.28 -1.91 -5.11
C GLN A 46 5.08 -1.77 -3.80
N GLY A 47 4.43 -1.50 -2.67
CA GLY A 47 5.10 -1.40 -1.38
C GLY A 47 5.89 -2.65 -1.01
N LEU A 48 5.33 -3.84 -1.24
CA LEU A 48 6.03 -5.13 -1.06
C LEU A 48 7.28 -5.21 -1.92
N PHE A 49 7.14 -4.91 -3.21
CA PHE A 49 8.20 -5.08 -4.20
C PHE A 49 9.32 -4.07 -4.00
N GLU A 50 8.98 -2.77 -3.89
CA GLU A 50 9.96 -1.67 -3.81
C GLU A 50 10.71 -1.64 -2.46
N SER A 51 10.06 -2.07 -1.38
CA SER A 51 10.66 -2.04 -0.04
C SER A 51 11.30 -3.37 0.39
N GLY A 52 11.24 -4.42 -0.47
CA GLY A 52 11.63 -5.77 -0.04
C GLY A 52 10.82 -6.22 1.18
N ALA A 53 9.50 -6.04 1.14
CA ALA A 53 8.59 -6.28 2.26
C ALA A 53 8.98 -5.52 3.54
N GLY A 54 9.31 -4.25 3.39
CA GLY A 54 9.65 -3.36 4.51
C GLY A 54 11.04 -3.59 5.10
N LYS A 55 11.94 -4.28 4.41
CA LYS A 55 13.29 -4.59 4.89
C LYS A 55 14.39 -3.72 4.28
N SER A 56 14.09 -2.96 3.23
CA SER A 56 15.09 -2.06 2.64
C SER A 56 15.47 -0.93 3.60
N ASP A 57 16.68 -0.38 3.46
CA ASP A 57 17.13 0.77 4.25
C ASP A 57 16.19 1.98 4.07
N LEU A 58 15.69 2.19 2.84
CA LEU A 58 14.75 3.26 2.57
C LEU A 58 13.45 3.12 3.39
N SER A 59 12.96 1.89 3.54
CA SER A 59 11.73 1.64 4.32
C SER A 59 11.97 1.63 5.83
N THR A 60 13.09 1.07 6.30
CA THR A 60 13.36 0.91 7.75
C THR A 60 13.84 2.20 8.41
N ARG A 61 14.69 2.98 7.73
CA ARG A 61 15.31 4.19 8.26
C ARG A 61 14.62 5.47 7.78
N GLY A 62 14.10 5.44 6.53
CA GLY A 62 13.46 6.58 5.89
C GLY A 62 11.95 6.49 5.80
N ASN A 63 11.31 5.40 6.26
CA ASN A 63 9.88 5.11 6.05
C ASN A 63 9.45 5.25 4.57
N ASN A 64 10.38 5.16 3.62
CA ASN A 64 10.12 5.28 2.19
C ASN A 64 9.88 3.88 1.59
N HIS A 65 8.61 3.48 1.53
CA HIS A 65 8.20 2.15 1.07
C HIS A 65 8.15 2.00 -0.45
N PHE A 66 8.28 3.09 -1.20
CA PHE A 66 8.10 3.11 -2.66
C PHE A 66 9.34 3.62 -3.41
N GLY A 67 10.44 3.87 -2.71
CA GLY A 67 11.68 4.35 -3.35
C GLY A 67 11.52 5.70 -4.04
N ILE A 68 10.71 6.61 -3.51
CA ILE A 68 10.48 7.91 -4.14
C ILE A 68 11.71 8.79 -3.99
N LYS A 69 12.29 9.19 -5.14
CA LYS A 69 13.46 10.11 -5.23
C LYS A 69 13.03 11.55 -4.90
N CYS A 70 14.00 12.39 -4.55
CA CYS A 70 13.74 13.75 -4.02
C CYS A 70 12.94 14.66 -4.97
N HIS A 71 13.35 14.83 -6.22
CA HIS A 71 12.62 15.64 -7.22
C HIS A 71 12.04 16.96 -6.67
N GLY A 72 12.87 17.81 -6.05
CA GLY A 72 12.43 19.07 -5.46
C GLY A 72 11.75 18.94 -4.08
N TRP A 73 11.88 17.79 -3.44
CA TRP A 73 11.40 17.57 -2.08
C TRP A 73 12.13 18.48 -1.06
N THR A 74 11.37 19.12 -0.18
CA THR A 74 11.90 20.03 0.87
C THR A 74 11.90 19.42 2.27
N GLY A 75 11.36 18.20 2.42
CA GLY A 75 11.35 17.45 3.68
C GLY A 75 12.67 16.72 3.94
N ARG A 76 12.65 15.83 4.94
CA ARG A 76 13.82 14.98 5.25
C ARG A 76 14.20 14.10 4.06
N THR A 77 15.48 13.86 3.92
CA THR A 77 16.05 13.02 2.84
C THR A 77 16.99 11.98 3.40
N MET A 78 17.26 10.95 2.61
CA MET A 78 18.38 10.05 2.79
C MET A 78 18.99 9.70 1.45
N ASN A 79 20.30 9.48 1.45
CA ASN A 79 21.03 9.13 0.26
C ASN A 79 21.30 7.63 0.24
N LYS A 80 21.26 7.04 -0.94
CA LYS A 80 21.54 5.63 -1.19
C LYS A 80 22.01 5.44 -2.62
N ASP A 81 22.91 4.49 -2.83
CA ASP A 81 23.28 4.05 -4.17
C ASP A 81 22.14 3.23 -4.78
N ASP A 82 21.71 3.61 -5.99
CA ASP A 82 20.68 2.94 -6.76
C ASP A 82 21.07 2.92 -8.24
N ASP A 83 20.36 3.60 -9.14
CA ASP A 83 20.78 3.73 -10.56
C ASP A 83 22.07 4.54 -10.70
N ALA A 84 22.33 5.45 -9.75
CA ALA A 84 23.57 6.20 -9.62
C ALA A 84 24.07 6.19 -8.17
N ALA A 85 25.35 6.50 -7.97
CA ALA A 85 25.89 6.66 -6.62
C ALA A 85 25.28 7.85 -5.90
N ASN A 86 25.00 7.69 -4.60
CA ASN A 86 24.55 8.75 -3.70
C ASN A 86 23.25 9.46 -4.14
N GLU A 87 22.29 8.71 -4.69
CA GLU A 87 20.99 9.28 -5.08
C GLU A 87 20.16 9.71 -3.89
N CYS A 88 19.44 10.83 -4.06
CA CYS A 88 18.59 11.41 -3.03
C CYS A 88 17.19 10.80 -3.03
N PHE A 89 16.78 10.27 -1.90
CA PHE A 89 15.44 9.75 -1.66
C PHE A 89 14.72 10.52 -0.56
N ARG A 90 13.40 10.65 -0.70
CA ARG A 90 12.55 11.24 0.35
C ARG A 90 12.59 10.38 1.60
N ALA A 91 12.56 11.01 2.77
CA ALA A 91 12.40 10.34 4.04
C ALA A 91 11.19 10.92 4.78
N TYR A 92 10.44 10.06 5.45
CA TYR A 92 9.19 10.40 6.11
C TYR A 92 9.25 10.09 7.60
N ASP A 93 8.38 10.70 8.40
CA ASP A 93 8.31 10.48 9.83
C ASP A 93 7.63 9.14 10.18
N ASN A 94 6.76 8.67 9.28
CA ASN A 94 6.04 7.42 9.42
C ASN A 94 5.61 6.84 8.05
N PRO A 95 5.25 5.55 7.99
CA PRO A 95 4.81 4.90 6.75
C PRO A 95 3.58 5.54 6.10
N ARG A 96 2.65 6.12 6.89
CA ARG A 96 1.45 6.78 6.35
C ARG A 96 1.81 7.93 5.40
N GLN A 97 2.83 8.72 5.75
CA GLN A 97 3.30 9.81 4.87
C GLN A 97 3.85 9.27 3.55
N SER A 98 4.57 8.14 3.58
CA SER A 98 5.08 7.49 2.38
C SER A 98 3.94 7.00 1.46
N TYR A 99 2.92 6.35 2.03
CA TYR A 99 1.75 5.88 1.29
C TYR A 99 0.95 7.03 0.69
N GLU A 100 0.76 8.09 1.46
CA GLU A 100 0.08 9.31 1.00
C GLU A 100 0.85 10.00 -0.14
N ASP A 101 2.17 10.13 -0.01
CA ASP A 101 3.01 10.76 -1.01
C ASP A 101 3.09 9.95 -2.30
N HIS A 102 3.19 8.62 -2.21
CA HIS A 102 3.09 7.72 -3.36
C HIS A 102 1.76 7.90 -4.11
N SER A 103 0.65 7.97 -3.38
CA SER A 103 -0.67 8.17 -3.99
C SER A 103 -0.76 9.53 -4.67
N LYS A 104 -0.24 10.59 -4.03
CA LYS A 104 -0.14 11.93 -4.63
C LYS A 104 0.76 11.95 -5.87
N PHE A 105 1.88 11.25 -5.82
CA PHE A 105 2.79 11.13 -6.96
C PHE A 105 2.08 10.55 -8.18
N LEU A 106 1.32 9.47 -8.03
CA LEU A 106 0.55 8.89 -9.13
C LEU A 106 -0.61 9.81 -9.58
N ALA A 107 -1.37 10.36 -8.63
CA ALA A 107 -2.57 11.14 -8.94
C ALA A 107 -2.27 12.50 -9.59
N ARG A 108 -1.14 13.13 -9.28
CA ARG A 108 -0.78 14.47 -9.76
C ARG A 108 0.07 14.45 -11.04
N ASN A 109 0.69 13.33 -11.35
CA ASN A 109 1.55 13.24 -12.53
C ASN A 109 0.72 12.87 -13.77
N THR A 110 0.65 13.76 -14.73
CA THR A 110 -0.12 13.59 -15.99
C THR A 110 0.23 12.32 -16.75
N ARG A 111 1.46 11.80 -16.60
CA ARG A 111 1.91 10.53 -17.18
C ARG A 111 0.97 9.37 -16.81
N TYR A 112 0.40 9.38 -15.60
CA TYR A 112 -0.45 8.31 -15.08
C TYR A 112 -1.95 8.62 -15.21
N ALA A 113 -2.34 9.80 -15.73
CA ALA A 113 -3.75 10.25 -15.77
C ALA A 113 -4.70 9.21 -16.40
N ARG A 114 -4.25 8.50 -17.44
CA ARG A 114 -5.05 7.46 -18.12
C ARG A 114 -5.42 6.28 -17.22
N LEU A 115 -4.63 6.00 -16.16
CA LEU A 115 -4.89 4.90 -15.23
C LEU A 115 -6.16 5.16 -14.42
N PHE A 116 -6.47 6.41 -14.15
CA PHE A 116 -7.65 6.81 -13.37
C PHE A 116 -8.97 6.67 -14.13
N GLN A 117 -8.92 6.27 -15.42
CA GLN A 117 -10.09 5.84 -16.19
C GLN A 117 -10.44 4.36 -15.94
N LEU A 118 -9.51 3.58 -15.38
CA LEU A 118 -9.73 2.20 -15.02
C LEU A 118 -10.55 2.11 -13.72
N LYS A 119 -11.26 0.99 -13.57
CA LYS A 119 -11.92 0.68 -12.29
C LYS A 119 -10.87 0.40 -11.21
N PRO A 120 -11.08 0.79 -9.96
CA PRO A 120 -10.18 0.42 -8.85
C PRO A 120 -10.04 -1.10 -8.65
N THR A 121 -10.97 -1.90 -9.17
CA THR A 121 -10.92 -3.36 -9.15
C THR A 121 -10.17 -3.98 -10.33
N ASP A 122 -9.72 -3.17 -11.29
CA ASP A 122 -8.95 -3.65 -12.46
C ASP A 122 -7.44 -3.55 -12.19
N TYR A 123 -6.95 -4.31 -11.22
CA TYR A 123 -5.52 -4.32 -10.88
C TYR A 123 -4.63 -4.78 -12.03
N ARG A 124 -5.13 -5.63 -12.96
CA ARG A 124 -4.36 -6.07 -14.13
C ARG A 124 -4.15 -4.93 -15.13
N GLY A 125 -5.20 -4.16 -15.39
CA GLY A 125 -5.12 -2.95 -16.20
C GLY A 125 -4.20 -1.92 -15.56
N TRP A 126 -4.28 -1.72 -14.25
CA TRP A 126 -3.40 -0.84 -13.50
C TRP A 126 -1.92 -1.27 -13.57
N ALA A 127 -1.60 -2.54 -13.31
CA ALA A 127 -0.22 -3.04 -13.36
C ALA A 127 0.41 -2.87 -14.75
N ASN A 128 -0.31 -3.27 -15.80
CA ASN A 128 0.14 -3.09 -17.18
C ASN A 128 0.27 -1.59 -17.55
N GLY A 129 -0.68 -0.80 -17.12
CA GLY A 129 -0.68 0.64 -17.34
C GLY A 129 0.48 1.36 -16.65
N LEU A 130 0.81 1.02 -15.41
CA LEU A 130 1.99 1.53 -14.70
C LEU A 130 3.27 1.25 -15.48
N LYS A 131 3.45 -0.01 -15.95
CA LYS A 131 4.59 -0.36 -16.81
C LYS A 131 4.61 0.44 -18.10
N ALA A 132 3.48 0.54 -18.79
CA ALA A 132 3.37 1.29 -20.04
C ALA A 132 3.56 2.81 -19.85
N CYS A 133 3.28 3.34 -18.66
CA CYS A 133 3.58 4.73 -18.28
C CYS A 133 5.04 4.93 -17.83
N GLY A 134 5.87 3.88 -17.80
CA GLY A 134 7.28 3.98 -17.43
C GLY A 134 7.50 4.18 -15.92
N TYR A 135 6.65 3.58 -15.07
CA TYR A 135 6.86 3.60 -13.62
C TYR A 135 8.16 2.87 -13.24
N ALA A 136 8.46 1.79 -13.93
CA ALA A 136 9.69 1.02 -13.75
C ALA A 136 10.29 0.60 -15.10
N THR A 137 11.60 0.50 -15.15
CA THR A 137 12.35 0.05 -16.34
C THR A 137 12.24 -1.46 -16.57
N ASN A 138 12.14 -2.24 -15.51
CA ASN A 138 12.06 -3.71 -15.56
C ASN A 138 10.92 -4.20 -16.49
N PRO A 139 11.22 -4.99 -17.54
CA PRO A 139 10.20 -5.48 -18.49
C PRO A 139 9.16 -6.38 -17.84
N HIS A 140 9.50 -7.04 -16.74
CA HIS A 140 8.61 -7.95 -16.01
C HIS A 140 7.84 -7.26 -14.85
N TYR A 141 7.91 -5.94 -14.74
CA TYR A 141 7.31 -5.20 -13.61
C TYR A 141 5.81 -5.51 -13.43
N ALA A 142 5.03 -5.35 -14.49
CA ALA A 142 3.59 -5.63 -14.44
C ALA A 142 3.30 -7.08 -14.00
N LYS A 143 4.02 -8.05 -14.58
CA LYS A 143 3.87 -9.46 -14.21
C LYS A 143 4.19 -9.69 -12.74
N LYS A 144 5.25 -9.10 -12.20
CA LYS A 144 5.63 -9.25 -10.80
C LYS A 144 4.55 -8.71 -9.86
N LEU A 145 3.95 -7.54 -10.17
CA LEU A 145 2.83 -7.01 -9.40
C LEU A 145 1.62 -7.96 -9.46
N ILE A 146 1.25 -8.43 -10.65
CA ILE A 146 0.12 -9.34 -10.83
C ILE A 146 0.34 -10.65 -10.07
N ASP A 147 1.54 -11.25 -10.17
CA ASP A 147 1.88 -12.48 -9.47
C ASP A 147 1.76 -12.32 -7.93
N LEU A 148 2.21 -11.18 -7.38
CA LEU A 148 2.04 -10.84 -5.96
C LEU A 148 0.57 -10.70 -5.59
N ILE A 149 -0.20 -9.97 -6.38
CA ILE A 149 -1.62 -9.73 -6.13
C ILE A 149 -2.40 -11.04 -6.15
N ASP A 150 -2.12 -11.91 -7.11
CA ASP A 150 -2.78 -13.22 -7.25
C ASP A 150 -2.38 -14.15 -6.10
N LEU A 151 -1.08 -14.28 -5.80
CA LEU A 151 -0.56 -15.18 -4.77
C LEU A 151 -1.10 -14.88 -3.37
N TYR A 152 -1.12 -13.58 -3.00
CA TYR A 152 -1.58 -13.12 -1.68
C TYR A 152 -3.05 -12.68 -1.70
N LYS A 153 -3.76 -12.85 -2.83
CA LYS A 153 -5.17 -12.47 -3.03
C LYS A 153 -5.45 -10.99 -2.65
N LEU A 154 -4.49 -10.10 -2.96
CA LEU A 154 -4.58 -8.69 -2.56
C LEU A 154 -5.79 -7.98 -3.19
N TRP A 155 -6.30 -8.48 -4.33
CA TRP A 155 -7.50 -7.97 -4.99
C TRP A 155 -8.75 -7.95 -4.08
N GLN A 156 -8.77 -8.73 -2.99
CA GLN A 156 -9.86 -8.69 -2.01
C GLN A 156 -10.00 -7.32 -1.35
N TYR A 157 -8.91 -6.57 -1.19
CA TYR A 157 -8.90 -5.25 -0.58
C TYR A 157 -9.45 -4.15 -1.50
N ASP A 158 -9.51 -4.41 -2.82
CA ASP A 158 -10.07 -3.47 -3.80
C ASP A 158 -11.61 -3.38 -3.75
N LYS A 159 -12.24 -4.26 -2.97
CA LYS A 159 -13.70 -4.30 -2.81
C LYS A 159 -14.24 -3.36 -1.74
N ALA A 160 -13.37 -2.68 -0.99
CA ALA A 160 -13.81 -1.70 0.01
C ALA A 160 -14.48 -0.50 -0.68
N HIS A 161 -15.73 -0.20 -0.29
CA HIS A 161 -16.53 0.85 -0.93
C HIS A 161 -16.55 2.18 -0.16
N SER A 162 -16.30 2.13 1.15
CA SER A 162 -16.15 3.31 2.00
C SER A 162 -15.24 2.98 3.18
N TYR A 163 -14.51 3.97 3.65
CA TYR A 163 -13.62 3.82 4.80
C TYR A 163 -14.42 3.46 6.06
N ASP A 164 -15.52 4.15 6.31
CA ASP A 164 -16.34 3.92 7.50
C ASP A 164 -16.95 2.51 7.52
N ARG A 165 -17.45 2.05 6.36
CA ARG A 165 -17.99 0.68 6.25
C ARG A 165 -16.88 -0.37 6.41
N PHE A 166 -15.72 -0.15 5.84
CA PHE A 166 -14.56 -1.02 6.00
C PHE A 166 -14.12 -1.11 7.46
N MET A 167 -14.03 0.03 8.15
CA MET A 167 -13.68 0.09 9.56
C MET A 167 -14.75 -0.53 10.45
N ALA A 168 -16.04 -0.33 10.14
CA ALA A 168 -17.15 -0.95 10.86
C ALA A 168 -17.16 -2.48 10.74
N GLN A 169 -16.85 -3.04 9.58
CA GLN A 169 -16.72 -4.48 9.37
C GLN A 169 -15.56 -5.08 10.18
N ARG A 170 -14.45 -4.37 10.30
CA ARG A 170 -13.32 -4.80 11.13
C ARG A 170 -13.66 -4.77 12.61
N ALA A 171 -14.28 -3.69 13.08
CA ALA A 171 -14.74 -3.57 14.47
C ALA A 171 -15.71 -4.69 14.85
N GLY A 172 -16.54 -5.18 13.90
CA GLY A 172 -17.42 -6.32 14.10
C GLY A 172 -16.73 -7.68 14.18
N ASN A 173 -15.59 -7.83 13.49
CA ASN A 173 -14.83 -9.08 13.47
C ASN A 173 -13.81 -9.20 14.63
N ASP A 174 -13.40 -8.07 15.21
CA ASP A 174 -12.44 -8.01 16.34
C ASP A 174 -13.16 -7.97 17.71
N ARG A 175 -14.50 -8.19 17.78
CA ARG A 175 -15.22 -8.20 19.03
C ARG A 175 -14.88 -9.44 19.86
N PRO A 176 -14.20 -9.32 21.01
CA PRO A 176 -14.43 -10.20 22.13
C PRO A 176 -15.90 -10.01 22.58
N ALA A 177 -16.55 -11.10 23.00
CA ALA A 177 -17.92 -11.02 23.50
C ALA A 177 -18.06 -9.88 24.51
N ASP A 178 -19.01 -8.98 24.20
CA ASP A 178 -19.23 -7.68 24.83
C ASP A 178 -19.56 -7.82 26.31
N THR A 179 -18.68 -7.34 27.20
CA THR A 179 -18.98 -7.22 28.64
C THR A 179 -19.14 -5.77 29.12
N ASN A 180 -19.11 -4.77 28.21
CA ASN A 180 -19.24 -3.35 28.60
C ASN A 180 -20.13 -2.58 27.63
N ALA A 181 -21.44 -2.71 27.77
CA ALA A 181 -22.41 -1.85 27.13
C ALA A 181 -22.26 -0.41 27.68
N GLY A 182 -21.55 0.45 26.95
CA GLY A 182 -21.42 1.88 27.30
C GLY A 182 -20.06 2.52 27.01
N LEU A 183 -19.00 1.73 26.82
CA LEU A 183 -17.70 2.25 26.46
C LEU A 183 -17.45 2.17 24.94
N HIS A 184 -16.77 3.17 24.39
CA HIS A 184 -16.32 3.13 23.01
C HIS A 184 -15.16 2.14 22.90
N PRO A 185 -15.22 1.16 21.98
CA PRO A 185 -14.10 0.24 21.77
C PRO A 185 -12.88 1.03 21.27
N ILE A 186 -11.73 0.75 21.89
CA ILE A 186 -10.45 1.30 21.46
C ILE A 186 -9.86 0.37 20.40
N HIS A 187 -9.53 0.93 19.27
CA HIS A 187 -8.92 0.24 18.13
C HIS A 187 -7.47 0.68 17.97
N ILE A 188 -6.65 -0.19 17.39
CA ILE A 188 -5.27 0.14 17.03
C ILE A 188 -5.18 0.21 15.51
N PHE A 189 -4.75 1.35 15.01
CA PHE A 189 -4.44 1.54 13.62
C PHE A 189 -3.04 2.16 13.50
N ASN A 190 -2.14 1.46 12.84
CA ASN A 190 -0.78 1.96 12.61
C ASN A 190 -0.06 2.38 13.91
N LYS A 191 -0.21 1.59 14.98
CA LYS A 191 0.28 1.84 16.35
C LYS A 191 -0.37 3.03 17.07
N ASN A 192 -1.38 3.65 16.48
CA ASN A 192 -2.17 4.70 17.15
C ASN A 192 -3.49 4.11 17.65
N TYR A 193 -3.90 4.51 18.85
CA TYR A 193 -5.21 4.18 19.38
C TYR A 193 -6.24 5.15 18.80
N TYR A 194 -7.40 4.65 18.43
CA TYR A 194 -8.55 5.46 18.01
C TYR A 194 -9.85 4.81 18.46
N SER A 195 -10.89 5.62 18.54
CA SER A 195 -12.28 5.17 18.73
C SER A 195 -13.16 5.82 17.67
N VAL A 196 -14.23 5.12 17.28
CA VAL A 196 -15.17 5.61 16.28
C VAL A 196 -16.29 6.35 17.00
N ALA A 197 -16.48 7.63 16.68
CA ALA A 197 -17.57 8.44 17.21
C ALA A 197 -18.92 7.93 16.67
N ARG A 198 -19.94 7.93 17.51
CA ARG A 198 -21.33 7.59 17.16
C ARG A 198 -22.15 8.88 17.07
N GLU A 199 -23.29 8.82 16.41
CA GLU A 199 -24.22 9.94 16.40
C GLU A 199 -24.61 10.32 17.84
N GLY A 200 -24.44 11.62 18.20
CA GLY A 200 -24.66 12.12 19.55
C GLY A 200 -23.43 12.12 20.47
N ASP A 201 -22.27 11.62 20.01
CA ASP A 201 -21.05 11.67 20.80
C ASP A 201 -20.47 13.07 20.96
N THR A 202 -19.86 13.27 22.12
CA THR A 202 -18.99 14.41 22.41
C THR A 202 -17.60 13.91 22.75
N PHE A 203 -16.58 14.77 22.65
CA PHE A 203 -15.23 14.41 23.08
C PHE A 203 -15.19 13.86 24.51
N LYS A 204 -16.06 14.37 25.40
CA LYS A 204 -16.16 13.94 26.79
C LYS A 204 -16.77 12.55 26.93
N SER A 205 -17.68 12.14 26.03
CA SER A 205 -18.27 10.79 26.04
C SER A 205 -17.33 9.73 25.49
N ILE A 206 -16.44 10.10 24.55
CA ILE A 206 -15.48 9.20 23.92
C ILE A 206 -14.23 9.00 24.80
N ALA A 207 -13.87 10.00 25.61
CA ALA A 207 -12.65 10.01 26.42
C ALA A 207 -12.80 9.34 27.81
N LYS A 208 -13.93 8.69 28.09
CA LYS A 208 -14.13 7.90 29.31
C LYS A 208 -13.69 6.47 29.09
#